data_4ebf917574e31fde938e59d224df2e9c
#
_entry.id   4ebf917574e31fde938e59d224df2e9c
#
_cell.length_a   1.000
_cell.length_b   1.000
_cell.length_c   1.000
_cell.angle_alpha   90.00
_cell.angle_beta   90.00
_cell.angle_gamma   90.00
#
_symmetry.space_group_name_H-M   'P 1'
#
loop_
_entity.id
_entity.type
_entity.pdbx_description
1 polymer ?
#
loop_
_entity_poly.entity_id
_entity_poly.type
_entity_poly.pdbx_seq_one_letter_code
_entity_poly.pdbx_strand_id
1 'polypeptide(L)'
;MIRFGTLGAAAITPRALIYPCVDEWRASVYAIAARDRARAEGFARFAGIRHVLDDYQQVVAHPKVDAVYVPLPINLHREWTIKALEAGKHVLCEKSFASNAIEAQDMAHVAADKKLVVMDAFHYRYHPVFIRAKEIVDSGVLGRISEIRAQFHVPIPANLDDIRMNYRTGGGVTMDIGCYPISWVRHLTGEEPIEVTARAEVGPPYVDTMLEATLRFPSGIVARTSGDMRETTKFKAEFEVVGETGTLSVVNPLVPQNGHQIKLATRSGTSTELRDRRPTYGYQLDAFIAAVETGAPLFTDADDAVKQMRVIDRCYRAAGLPLRGDPDADR
;
A
#
# COMPACT_ATOMS: atom_id res chain seq x y z
N MET A 1 -5.10 -24.81 -1.95
CA MET A 1 -6.07 -23.68 -2.12
C MET A 1 -6.14 -22.88 -0.83
N ILE A 2 -5.85 -21.60 -0.88
CA ILE A 2 -5.85 -20.67 0.27
C ILE A 2 -7.26 -20.11 0.45
N ARG A 3 -7.83 -20.28 1.63
CA ARG A 3 -9.17 -19.78 1.99
C ARG A 3 -9.02 -18.52 2.81
N PHE A 4 -9.39 -17.39 2.23
CA PHE A 4 -9.35 -16.10 2.91
C PHE A 4 -10.57 -15.86 3.79
N GLY A 5 -10.34 -15.36 5.00
CA GLY A 5 -11.33 -14.65 5.77
C GLY A 5 -11.13 -13.15 5.61
N THR A 6 -12.18 -12.36 5.35
CA THR A 6 -12.08 -10.90 5.27
C THR A 6 -12.71 -10.22 6.47
N LEU A 7 -11.98 -9.25 7.04
CA LEU A 7 -12.41 -8.45 8.18
C LEU A 7 -13.02 -7.14 7.70
N GLY A 8 -14.35 -7.07 7.70
CA GLY A 8 -15.08 -5.91 7.21
C GLY A 8 -15.50 -6.02 5.74
N ALA A 9 -16.51 -5.24 5.40
CA ALA A 9 -17.05 -5.08 4.05
C ALA A 9 -16.54 -3.74 3.46
N ALA A 10 -15.22 -3.61 3.31
CA ALA A 10 -14.60 -2.40 2.77
C ALA A 10 -14.84 -2.25 1.25
N ALA A 11 -14.98 -1.03 0.78
CA ALA A 11 -15.24 -0.75 -0.64
C ALA A 11 -14.14 -1.25 -1.57
N ILE A 12 -12.91 -1.42 -1.06
CA ILE A 12 -11.78 -1.93 -1.84
C ILE A 12 -11.80 -3.45 -2.01
N THR A 13 -12.41 -4.20 -1.07
CA THR A 13 -12.37 -5.67 -1.02
C THR A 13 -12.75 -6.37 -2.33
N PRO A 14 -13.77 -5.93 -3.10
CA PRO A 14 -14.06 -6.54 -4.39
C PRO A 14 -12.87 -6.52 -5.35
N ARG A 15 -12.22 -5.37 -5.49
CA ARG A 15 -11.08 -5.19 -6.42
C ARG A 15 -9.80 -5.83 -5.89
N ALA A 16 -9.57 -5.73 -4.58
CA ALA A 16 -8.32 -6.16 -3.97
C ALA A 16 -8.24 -7.68 -3.72
N LEU A 17 -9.37 -8.33 -3.51
CA LEU A 17 -9.37 -9.76 -3.18
C LEU A 17 -10.41 -10.57 -3.97
N ILE A 18 -11.69 -10.13 -4.04
CA ILE A 18 -12.75 -10.99 -4.57
C ILE A 18 -12.55 -11.28 -6.06
N TYR A 19 -12.39 -10.25 -6.89
CA TYR A 19 -12.17 -10.45 -8.33
C TYR A 19 -10.88 -11.21 -8.64
N PRO A 20 -9.72 -10.91 -8.00
CA PRO A 20 -8.55 -11.76 -8.15
C PRO A 20 -8.78 -13.23 -7.80
N CYS A 21 -9.55 -13.54 -6.76
CA CYS A 21 -9.90 -14.92 -6.39
C CYS A 21 -10.88 -15.61 -7.38
N VAL A 22 -11.63 -14.86 -8.19
CA VAL A 22 -12.46 -15.46 -9.24
C VAL A 22 -11.59 -16.00 -10.38
N ASP A 23 -10.51 -15.30 -10.69
CA ASP A 23 -9.59 -15.66 -11.78
C ASP A 23 -8.50 -16.66 -11.33
N GLU A 24 -8.35 -16.89 -10.01
CA GLU A 24 -7.27 -17.70 -9.43
C GLU A 24 -7.83 -18.87 -8.57
N TRP A 25 -7.88 -20.05 -9.14
CA TRP A 25 -8.44 -21.25 -8.50
C TRP A 25 -7.74 -21.71 -7.21
N ARG A 26 -6.48 -21.24 -6.97
CA ARG A 26 -5.71 -21.55 -5.75
C ARG A 26 -6.13 -20.72 -4.54
N ALA A 27 -7.00 -19.73 -4.73
CA ALA A 27 -7.51 -18.90 -3.64
C ALA A 27 -9.03 -18.77 -3.70
N SER A 28 -9.65 -18.50 -2.54
CA SER A 28 -11.08 -18.20 -2.46
C SER A 28 -11.38 -17.35 -1.24
N VAL A 29 -12.42 -16.51 -1.29
CA VAL A 29 -12.94 -15.84 -0.10
C VAL A 29 -13.96 -16.76 0.57
N TYR A 30 -13.58 -17.31 1.72
CA TYR A 30 -14.35 -18.32 2.44
C TYR A 30 -15.35 -17.73 3.43
N ALA A 31 -14.91 -16.72 4.19
CA ALA A 31 -15.69 -16.10 5.26
C ALA A 31 -15.56 -14.58 5.28
N ILE A 32 -16.60 -13.93 5.78
CA ILE A 32 -16.63 -12.47 6.04
C ILE A 32 -17.30 -12.17 7.37
N ALA A 33 -16.82 -11.18 8.09
CA ALA A 33 -17.53 -10.50 9.16
C ALA A 33 -17.42 -8.99 9.01
N ALA A 34 -18.43 -8.24 9.43
CA ALA A 34 -18.39 -6.79 9.53
C ALA A 34 -19.16 -6.33 10.76
N ARG A 35 -18.85 -5.11 11.26
CA ARG A 35 -19.59 -4.49 12.38
C ARG A 35 -21.09 -4.40 12.12
N ASP A 36 -21.45 -4.13 10.88
CA ASP A 36 -22.84 -4.21 10.40
C ASP A 36 -23.02 -5.56 9.66
N ARG A 37 -23.75 -6.47 10.27
CA ARG A 37 -24.03 -7.79 9.73
C ARG A 37 -24.79 -7.72 8.40
N ALA A 38 -25.76 -6.82 8.27
CA ALA A 38 -26.52 -6.66 7.02
C ALA A 38 -25.63 -6.27 5.86
N ARG A 39 -24.60 -5.42 6.13
CA ARG A 39 -23.59 -5.05 5.15
C ARG A 39 -22.71 -6.25 4.76
N ALA A 40 -22.30 -7.08 5.73
CA ALA A 40 -21.55 -8.31 5.46
C ALA A 40 -22.37 -9.30 4.60
N GLU A 41 -23.66 -9.47 4.91
CA GLU A 41 -24.57 -10.32 4.15
C GLU A 41 -24.80 -9.81 2.71
N GLY A 42 -24.92 -8.48 2.54
CA GLY A 42 -24.99 -7.85 1.22
C GLY A 42 -23.76 -8.14 0.39
N PHE A 43 -22.59 -8.00 1.00
CA PHE A 43 -21.30 -8.33 0.38
C PHE A 43 -21.18 -9.82 0.04
N ALA A 44 -21.57 -10.69 0.95
CA ALA A 44 -21.51 -12.13 0.77
C ALA A 44 -22.40 -12.61 -0.38
N ARG A 45 -23.62 -12.06 -0.50
CA ARG A 45 -24.52 -12.35 -1.64
C ARG A 45 -23.91 -11.91 -2.97
N PHE A 46 -23.33 -10.71 -3.01
CA PHE A 46 -22.69 -10.17 -4.22
C PHE A 46 -21.49 -11.02 -4.65
N ALA A 47 -20.66 -11.44 -3.70
CA ALA A 47 -19.39 -12.10 -3.95
C ALA A 47 -19.45 -13.64 -3.88
N GLY A 48 -20.60 -14.22 -3.59
CA GLY A 48 -20.75 -15.68 -3.42
C GLY A 48 -20.04 -16.23 -2.19
N ILE A 49 -19.78 -15.41 -1.15
CA ILE A 49 -19.12 -15.82 0.09
C ILE A 49 -20.13 -16.64 0.92
N ARG A 50 -19.77 -17.87 1.27
CA ARG A 50 -20.73 -18.80 1.91
C ARG A 50 -20.93 -18.54 3.40
N HIS A 51 -19.93 -17.99 4.09
CA HIS A 51 -19.94 -17.89 5.55
C HIS A 51 -19.89 -16.42 5.98
N VAL A 52 -21.02 -15.92 6.51
CA VAL A 52 -21.09 -14.65 7.21
C VAL A 52 -21.05 -14.92 8.70
N LEU A 53 -19.99 -14.48 9.35
CA LEU A 53 -19.74 -14.67 10.78
C LEU A 53 -20.13 -13.42 11.56
N ASP A 54 -20.33 -13.55 12.87
CA ASP A 54 -20.89 -12.46 13.68
C ASP A 54 -19.86 -11.37 13.98
N ASP A 55 -18.59 -11.76 14.13
CA ASP A 55 -17.51 -10.85 14.46
C ASP A 55 -16.16 -11.25 13.80
N TYR A 56 -15.19 -10.37 13.91
CA TYR A 56 -13.85 -10.59 13.36
C TYR A 56 -13.12 -11.75 14.05
N GLN A 57 -13.37 -11.94 15.37
CA GLN A 57 -12.72 -13.01 16.13
C GLN A 57 -13.14 -14.39 15.61
N GLN A 58 -14.39 -14.56 15.22
CA GLN A 58 -14.87 -15.80 14.63
C GLN A 58 -14.21 -16.08 13.27
N VAL A 59 -13.94 -15.03 12.46
CA VAL A 59 -13.21 -15.20 11.19
C VAL A 59 -11.78 -15.66 11.46
N VAL A 60 -11.09 -15.00 12.38
CA VAL A 60 -9.70 -15.29 12.74
C VAL A 60 -9.56 -16.69 13.34
N ALA A 61 -10.48 -17.08 14.23
CA ALA A 61 -10.47 -18.40 14.88
C ALA A 61 -10.97 -19.55 13.98
N HIS A 62 -11.53 -19.24 12.81
CA HIS A 62 -12.18 -20.26 11.98
C HIS A 62 -11.19 -21.29 11.44
N PRO A 63 -11.39 -22.62 11.67
CA PRO A 63 -10.39 -23.64 11.33
C PRO A 63 -10.19 -23.84 9.82
N LYS A 64 -11.15 -23.41 9.00
CA LYS A 64 -11.05 -23.48 7.53
C LYS A 64 -10.54 -22.19 6.89
N VAL A 65 -10.23 -21.15 7.64
CA VAL A 65 -9.55 -19.95 7.15
C VAL A 65 -8.04 -20.20 7.22
N ASP A 66 -7.35 -20.01 6.12
CA ASP A 66 -5.90 -20.19 6.00
C ASP A 66 -5.16 -18.84 6.08
N ALA A 67 -5.80 -17.79 5.54
CA ALA A 67 -5.27 -16.44 5.52
C ALA A 67 -6.36 -15.40 5.85
N VAL A 68 -5.98 -14.29 6.44
CA VAL A 68 -6.87 -13.17 6.77
C VAL A 68 -6.51 -11.96 5.93
N TYR A 69 -7.52 -11.38 5.26
CA TYR A 69 -7.42 -10.08 4.62
C TYR A 69 -7.94 -9.00 5.56
N VAL A 70 -7.13 -7.94 5.77
CA VAL A 70 -7.39 -6.89 6.76
C VAL A 70 -7.59 -5.54 6.07
N PRO A 71 -8.79 -5.26 5.49
CA PRO A 71 -9.14 -3.96 4.90
C PRO A 71 -9.87 -3.05 5.90
N LEU A 72 -9.39 -3.01 7.11
CA LEU A 72 -9.94 -2.20 8.20
C LEU A 72 -9.40 -0.76 8.15
N PRO A 73 -9.93 0.19 8.93
CA PRO A 73 -9.23 1.44 9.24
C PRO A 73 -7.85 1.15 9.84
N ILE A 74 -6.86 1.99 9.50
CA ILE A 74 -5.44 1.74 9.78
C ILE A 74 -5.16 1.51 11.27
N ASN A 75 -5.84 2.22 12.16
CA ASN A 75 -5.71 2.06 13.62
C ASN A 75 -6.09 0.66 14.14
N LEU A 76 -6.71 -0.18 13.31
CA LEU A 76 -7.08 -1.56 13.65
C LEU A 76 -6.17 -2.60 13.00
N HIS A 77 -5.25 -2.19 12.12
CA HIS A 77 -4.39 -3.13 11.39
C HIS A 77 -3.49 -3.92 12.34
N ARG A 78 -2.82 -3.24 13.29
CA ARG A 78 -1.95 -3.91 14.27
C ARG A 78 -2.71 -4.96 15.07
N GLU A 79 -3.83 -4.60 15.68
CA GLU A 79 -4.60 -5.50 16.52
C GLU A 79 -5.00 -6.78 15.76
N TRP A 80 -5.64 -6.61 14.61
CA TRP A 80 -6.22 -7.74 13.89
C TRP A 80 -5.18 -8.55 13.11
N THR A 81 -4.09 -7.94 12.67
CA THR A 81 -2.95 -8.68 12.10
C THR A 81 -2.30 -9.57 13.15
N ILE A 82 -2.01 -9.04 14.35
CA ILE A 82 -1.42 -9.84 15.43
C ILE A 82 -2.36 -10.97 15.84
N LYS A 83 -3.64 -10.72 16.05
CA LYS A 83 -4.62 -11.76 16.37
C LYS A 83 -4.69 -12.86 15.31
N ALA A 84 -4.64 -12.50 14.03
CA ALA A 84 -4.63 -13.48 12.94
C ALA A 84 -3.35 -14.34 12.98
N LEU A 85 -2.19 -13.73 13.16
CA LEU A 85 -0.91 -14.43 13.27
C LEU A 85 -0.86 -15.36 14.49
N GLU A 86 -1.35 -14.91 15.65
CA GLU A 86 -1.44 -15.73 16.86
C GLU A 86 -2.37 -16.93 16.68
N ALA A 87 -3.42 -16.78 15.85
CA ALA A 87 -4.31 -17.86 15.46
C ALA A 87 -3.74 -18.76 14.33
N GLY A 88 -2.48 -18.55 13.92
CA GLY A 88 -1.82 -19.39 12.90
C GLY A 88 -2.26 -19.06 11.46
N LYS A 89 -2.75 -17.84 11.19
CA LYS A 89 -3.18 -17.42 9.85
C LYS A 89 -2.15 -16.53 9.19
N HIS A 90 -1.92 -16.73 7.89
CA HIS A 90 -1.21 -15.75 7.05
C HIS A 90 -2.04 -14.47 6.93
N VAL A 91 -1.39 -13.34 6.62
CA VAL A 91 -2.11 -12.05 6.56
C VAL A 91 -1.76 -11.26 5.30
N LEU A 92 -2.79 -10.81 4.61
CA LEU A 92 -2.72 -9.74 3.60
C LEU A 92 -3.33 -8.49 4.25
N CYS A 93 -2.49 -7.53 4.63
CA CYS A 93 -2.91 -6.30 5.30
C CYS A 93 -2.97 -5.14 4.31
N GLU A 94 -4.05 -4.36 4.32
CA GLU A 94 -4.12 -3.14 3.50
C GLU A 94 -3.07 -2.10 3.91
N LYS A 95 -2.70 -1.28 2.93
CA LYS A 95 -1.82 -0.11 3.12
C LYS A 95 -2.63 1.07 3.74
N SER A 96 -2.04 1.95 4.50
CA SER A 96 -0.72 1.82 5.11
C SER A 96 -0.74 0.74 6.18
N PHE A 97 0.38 0.04 6.29
CA PHE A 97 0.47 -1.22 7.03
C PHE A 97 0.05 -1.10 8.50
N ALA A 98 0.39 -0.01 9.14
CA ALA A 98 0.09 0.28 10.54
C ALA A 98 -0.05 1.79 10.77
N SER A 99 -0.42 2.23 11.96
CA SER A 99 -0.49 3.65 12.29
C SER A 99 0.89 4.32 12.29
N ASN A 100 1.92 3.60 12.69
CA ASN A 100 3.30 4.09 12.75
C ASN A 100 4.31 2.93 12.69
N ALA A 101 5.60 3.26 12.67
CA ALA A 101 6.67 2.27 12.56
C ALA A 101 6.80 1.35 13.78
N ILE A 102 6.36 1.76 14.96
CA ILE A 102 6.38 0.93 16.17
C ILE A 102 5.34 -0.18 16.02
N GLU A 103 4.12 0.18 15.66
CA GLU A 103 3.06 -0.81 15.39
C GLU A 103 3.45 -1.80 14.28
N ALA A 104 4.06 -1.29 13.19
CA ALA A 104 4.56 -2.13 12.10
C ALA A 104 5.64 -3.10 12.59
N GLN A 105 6.55 -2.66 13.47
CA GLN A 105 7.58 -3.50 14.05
C GLN A 105 7.01 -4.61 14.94
N ASP A 106 5.96 -4.31 15.73
CA ASP A 106 5.25 -5.31 16.52
C ASP A 106 4.65 -6.40 15.62
N MET A 107 3.99 -6.00 14.52
CA MET A 107 3.38 -6.93 13.56
C MET A 107 4.46 -7.81 12.88
N ALA A 108 5.59 -7.20 12.47
CA ALA A 108 6.70 -7.91 11.86
C ALA A 108 7.34 -8.92 12.83
N HIS A 109 7.50 -8.54 14.09
CA HIS A 109 8.04 -9.42 15.12
C HIS A 109 7.17 -10.67 15.32
N VAL A 110 5.87 -10.51 15.47
CA VAL A 110 4.94 -11.63 15.61
C VAL A 110 4.91 -12.51 14.34
N ALA A 111 4.96 -11.91 13.15
CA ALA A 111 5.03 -12.66 11.89
C ALA A 111 6.28 -13.56 11.82
N ALA A 112 7.44 -13.03 12.19
CA ALA A 112 8.70 -13.76 12.23
C ALA A 112 8.67 -14.90 13.28
N ASP A 113 8.18 -14.62 14.49
CA ASP A 113 8.05 -15.61 15.57
C ASP A 113 7.13 -16.79 15.14
N LYS A 114 5.99 -16.49 14.53
CA LYS A 114 5.05 -17.49 14.05
C LYS A 114 5.46 -18.14 12.73
N LYS A 115 6.47 -17.62 12.03
CA LYS A 115 6.88 -18.07 10.68
C LYS A 115 5.74 -18.04 9.67
N LEU A 116 4.94 -17.01 9.73
CA LEU A 116 3.78 -16.79 8.86
C LEU A 116 4.04 -15.66 7.86
N VAL A 117 3.42 -15.78 6.71
CA VAL A 117 3.49 -14.74 5.68
C VAL A 117 2.62 -13.57 6.10
N VAL A 118 3.22 -12.38 6.09
CA VAL A 118 2.51 -11.09 6.14
C VAL A 118 2.93 -10.27 4.94
N MET A 119 1.94 -9.77 4.20
CA MET A 119 2.15 -8.91 3.04
C MET A 119 1.44 -7.57 3.26
N ASP A 120 2.17 -6.48 3.10
CA ASP A 120 1.61 -5.13 2.95
C ASP A 120 1.07 -4.98 1.51
N ALA A 121 -0.20 -4.57 1.38
CA ALA A 121 -0.94 -4.59 0.13
C ALA A 121 -0.55 -3.48 -0.86
N PHE A 122 0.75 -3.23 -1.06
CA PHE A 122 1.25 -2.40 -2.15
C PHE A 122 1.23 -3.17 -3.48
N HIS A 123 0.04 -3.43 -3.98
CA HIS A 123 -0.29 -4.28 -5.14
C HIS A 123 0.50 -3.96 -6.42
N TYR A 124 0.87 -2.70 -6.64
CA TYR A 124 1.56 -2.24 -7.84
C TYR A 124 2.97 -2.84 -7.99
N ARG A 125 3.64 -3.21 -6.89
CA ARG A 125 5.04 -3.70 -6.89
C ARG A 125 5.23 -5.01 -7.63
N TYR A 126 4.17 -5.77 -7.81
CA TYR A 126 4.17 -7.06 -8.51
C TYR A 126 3.77 -6.93 -9.99
N HIS A 127 3.34 -5.75 -10.42
CA HIS A 127 2.86 -5.55 -11.79
C HIS A 127 4.03 -5.31 -12.77
N PRO A 128 4.00 -5.89 -14.01
CA PRO A 128 5.04 -5.72 -15.02
C PRO A 128 5.42 -4.26 -15.34
N VAL A 129 4.51 -3.30 -15.18
CA VAL A 129 4.82 -1.87 -15.34
C VAL A 129 5.89 -1.42 -14.36
N PHE A 130 5.75 -1.77 -13.09
CA PHE A 130 6.69 -1.34 -12.06
C PHE A 130 7.98 -2.14 -12.09
N ILE A 131 7.89 -3.45 -12.38
CA ILE A 131 9.05 -4.32 -12.58
C ILE A 131 9.91 -3.76 -13.72
N ARG A 132 9.28 -3.40 -14.85
CA ARG A 132 9.99 -2.83 -16.01
C ARG A 132 10.62 -1.48 -15.70
N ALA A 133 9.94 -0.62 -14.96
CA ALA A 133 10.51 0.66 -14.54
C ALA A 133 11.79 0.45 -13.70
N LYS A 134 11.75 -0.51 -12.77
CA LYS A 134 12.93 -0.87 -11.95
C LYS A 134 14.07 -1.45 -12.81
N GLU A 135 13.77 -2.34 -13.75
CA GLU A 135 14.75 -2.87 -14.70
C GLU A 135 15.46 -1.75 -15.49
N ILE A 136 14.70 -0.75 -15.97
CA ILE A 136 15.28 0.39 -16.70
C ILE A 136 16.20 1.19 -15.77
N VAL A 137 15.79 1.45 -14.54
CA VAL A 137 16.62 2.14 -13.54
C VAL A 137 17.91 1.36 -13.27
N ASP A 138 17.81 0.05 -13.04
CA ASP A 138 18.95 -0.81 -12.71
C ASP A 138 19.89 -1.09 -13.90
N SER A 139 19.41 -0.94 -15.13
CA SER A 139 20.21 -1.18 -16.34
C SER A 139 21.34 -0.17 -16.56
N GLY A 140 21.29 0.96 -15.83
CA GLY A 140 22.25 2.05 -15.99
C GLY A 140 22.04 2.91 -17.24
N VAL A 141 21.01 2.67 -18.06
CA VAL A 141 20.74 3.42 -19.31
C VAL A 141 20.48 4.91 -19.05
N LEU A 142 20.05 5.27 -17.85
CA LEU A 142 19.83 6.66 -17.43
C LEU A 142 21.13 7.36 -17.01
N GLY A 143 22.24 6.65 -16.87
CA GLY A 143 23.46 7.17 -16.25
C GLY A 143 23.27 7.36 -14.74
N ARG A 144 24.08 8.22 -14.14
CA ARG A 144 23.92 8.57 -12.70
C ARG A 144 22.59 9.30 -12.50
N ILE A 145 21.73 8.73 -11.67
CA ILE A 145 20.43 9.33 -11.32
C ILE A 145 20.67 10.47 -10.33
N SER A 146 20.06 11.62 -10.59
CA SER A 146 20.14 12.81 -9.74
C SER A 146 18.83 13.11 -9.01
N GLU A 147 17.70 12.91 -9.67
CA GLU A 147 16.39 13.28 -9.13
C GLU A 147 15.32 12.23 -9.46
N ILE A 148 14.40 12.04 -8.52
CA ILE A 148 13.13 11.32 -8.74
C ILE A 148 11.99 12.23 -8.30
N ARG A 149 10.96 12.37 -9.14
CA ARG A 149 9.71 13.07 -8.81
C ARG A 149 8.59 12.06 -8.83
N ALA A 150 7.78 12.00 -7.76
CA ALA A 150 6.69 11.03 -7.64
C ALA A 150 5.45 11.70 -7.02
N GLN A 151 4.31 11.57 -7.70
CA GLN A 151 3.08 12.27 -7.34
C GLN A 151 1.88 11.33 -7.39
N PHE A 152 1.07 11.35 -6.33
CA PHE A 152 -0.25 10.74 -6.36
C PHE A 152 -1.28 11.70 -5.76
N HIS A 153 -2.10 12.26 -6.62
CA HIS A 153 -3.12 13.26 -6.30
C HIS A 153 -4.48 12.73 -6.70
N VAL A 154 -5.45 12.78 -5.80
CA VAL A 154 -6.83 12.34 -6.03
C VAL A 154 -7.77 13.37 -5.41
N PRO A 155 -8.63 14.06 -6.18
CA PRO A 155 -9.63 14.93 -5.59
C PRO A 155 -10.63 14.08 -4.79
N ILE A 156 -10.66 14.27 -3.48
CA ILE A 156 -11.56 13.58 -2.56
C ILE A 156 -12.50 14.62 -1.95
N PRO A 157 -13.83 14.45 -2.08
CA PRO A 157 -14.79 15.34 -1.44
C PRO A 157 -14.56 15.43 0.06
N ALA A 158 -14.62 16.65 0.62
CA ALA A 158 -14.47 16.87 2.05
C ALA A 158 -15.69 16.33 2.79
N ASN A 159 -15.58 15.10 3.28
CA ASN A 159 -16.58 14.45 4.10
C ASN A 159 -15.97 14.08 5.46
N LEU A 160 -16.40 14.73 6.53
CA LEU A 160 -15.88 14.50 7.89
C LEU A 160 -16.21 13.10 8.45
N ASP A 161 -17.18 12.40 7.87
CA ASP A 161 -17.50 11.01 8.23
C ASP A 161 -16.56 10.01 7.52
N ASP A 162 -15.74 10.46 6.56
CA ASP A 162 -14.76 9.60 5.89
C ASP A 162 -13.60 9.32 6.86
N ILE A 163 -13.21 8.05 6.96
CA ILE A 163 -12.09 7.62 7.80
C ILE A 163 -10.77 8.32 7.44
N ARG A 164 -10.62 8.81 6.20
CA ARG A 164 -9.45 9.59 5.73
C ARG A 164 -9.36 10.96 6.39
N MET A 165 -10.49 11.50 6.83
CA MET A 165 -10.59 12.81 7.49
C MET A 165 -10.57 12.71 9.01
N ASN A 166 -10.26 11.55 9.57
CA ASN A 166 -10.24 11.31 11.00
C ASN A 166 -8.85 10.83 11.46
N TYR A 167 -8.20 11.62 12.30
CA TYR A 167 -6.88 11.28 12.87
C TYR A 167 -6.88 9.94 13.60
N ARG A 168 -7.93 9.66 14.40
CA ARG A 168 -8.03 8.45 15.23
C ARG A 168 -8.15 7.16 14.44
N THR A 169 -8.60 7.22 13.20
CA THR A 169 -8.65 6.06 12.29
C THR A 169 -7.37 5.86 11.49
N GLY A 170 -6.34 6.69 11.73
CA GLY A 170 -5.13 6.73 10.94
C GLY A 170 -5.28 7.54 9.65
N GLY A 171 -6.24 8.49 9.60
CA GLY A 171 -6.51 9.30 8.43
C GLY A 171 -5.38 10.26 8.05
N GLY A 172 -5.47 10.82 6.87
CA GLY A 172 -4.52 11.75 6.26
C GLY A 172 -4.09 11.31 4.86
N VAL A 173 -3.73 12.29 4.04
CA VAL A 173 -3.32 12.03 2.65
C VAL A 173 -2.09 11.13 2.57
N THR A 174 -1.13 11.32 3.48
CA THR A 174 0.10 10.54 3.49
C THR A 174 -0.19 9.07 3.76
N MET A 175 -1.11 8.78 4.66
CA MET A 175 -1.52 7.40 4.97
C MET A 175 -2.37 6.77 3.86
N ASP A 176 -3.21 7.54 3.17
CA ASP A 176 -4.10 6.96 2.16
C ASP A 176 -3.44 6.85 0.78
N ILE A 177 -2.90 7.96 0.24
CA ILE A 177 -2.34 8.00 -1.11
C ILE A 177 -0.87 8.43 -1.17
N GLY A 178 -0.39 9.28 -0.26
CA GLY A 178 0.99 9.74 -0.22
C GLY A 178 2.01 8.63 0.10
N CYS A 179 1.56 7.56 0.72
CA CYS A 179 2.38 6.36 0.95
C CYS A 179 2.89 5.72 -0.36
N TYR A 180 2.16 5.85 -1.47
CA TYR A 180 2.57 5.31 -2.77
C TYR A 180 3.79 6.03 -3.37
N PRO A 181 3.81 7.37 -3.54
CA PRO A 181 5.02 8.08 -3.99
C PRO A 181 6.25 7.78 -3.13
N ILE A 182 6.10 7.70 -1.80
CA ILE A 182 7.17 7.30 -0.89
C ILE A 182 7.66 5.89 -1.19
N SER A 183 6.75 4.94 -1.37
CA SER A 183 7.09 3.55 -1.71
C SER A 183 7.74 3.45 -3.09
N TRP A 184 7.28 4.21 -4.08
CA TRP A 184 7.87 4.21 -5.42
C TRP A 184 9.35 4.63 -5.38
N VAL A 185 9.68 5.74 -4.71
CA VAL A 185 11.05 6.23 -4.68
C VAL A 185 11.97 5.29 -3.89
N ARG A 186 11.53 4.72 -2.78
CA ARG A 186 12.28 3.70 -2.04
C ARG A 186 12.58 2.48 -2.91
N HIS A 187 11.56 1.98 -3.61
CA HIS A 187 11.72 0.82 -4.49
C HIS A 187 12.63 1.12 -5.68
N LEU A 188 12.48 2.27 -6.34
CA LEU A 188 13.30 2.62 -7.50
C LEU A 188 14.76 2.83 -7.12
N THR A 189 15.05 3.47 -5.99
CA THR A 189 16.43 3.65 -5.51
C THR A 189 17.03 2.35 -4.94
N GLY A 190 16.22 1.50 -4.34
CA GLY A 190 16.68 0.36 -3.55
C GLY A 190 17.34 0.77 -2.22
N GLU A 191 17.15 2.01 -1.80
CA GLU A 191 17.78 2.63 -0.63
C GLU A 191 16.74 3.20 0.34
N GLU A 192 17.16 3.44 1.59
CA GLU A 192 16.38 4.20 2.56
C GLU A 192 16.92 5.63 2.66
N PRO A 193 16.05 6.66 2.77
CA PRO A 193 16.50 8.04 2.83
C PRO A 193 17.26 8.33 4.13
N ILE A 194 18.36 9.06 4.04
CA ILE A 194 19.14 9.52 5.20
C ILE A 194 18.63 10.85 5.75
N GLU A 195 18.00 11.67 4.92
CA GLU A 195 17.42 12.95 5.31
C GLU A 195 15.99 13.07 4.75
N VAL A 196 15.09 13.65 5.54
CA VAL A 196 13.69 13.91 5.15
C VAL A 196 13.32 15.33 5.59
N THR A 197 12.83 16.13 4.64
CA THR A 197 12.15 17.38 4.92
C THR A 197 10.74 17.31 4.34
N ALA A 198 9.75 17.93 4.99
CA ALA A 198 8.38 17.88 4.53
C ALA A 198 7.62 19.16 4.89
N ARG A 199 6.55 19.42 4.15
CA ARG A 199 5.53 20.42 4.46
C ARG A 199 4.15 19.82 4.22
N ALA A 200 3.17 20.22 5.01
CA ALA A 200 1.80 19.74 4.89
C ALA A 200 0.80 20.89 4.91
N GLU A 201 -0.32 20.71 4.23
CA GLU A 201 -1.57 21.43 4.50
C GLU A 201 -2.49 20.53 5.30
N VAL A 202 -3.08 21.10 6.36
CA VAL A 202 -3.87 20.37 7.35
C VAL A 202 -5.34 20.78 7.21
N GLY A 203 -6.23 19.80 7.18
CA GLY A 203 -7.69 19.97 7.20
C GLY A 203 -8.25 19.79 8.63
N PRO A 204 -9.07 18.76 8.89
CA PRO A 204 -9.50 18.42 10.24
C PRO A 204 -8.32 18.27 11.20
N PRO A 205 -8.48 18.39 12.52
CA PRO A 205 -7.37 18.37 13.46
C PRO A 205 -6.37 17.24 13.18
N TYR A 206 -5.10 17.63 12.94
CA TYR A 206 -3.96 16.76 12.67
C TYR A 206 -4.02 15.90 11.38
N VAL A 207 -5.03 16.10 10.52
CA VAL A 207 -5.18 15.37 9.26
C VAL A 207 -4.56 16.18 8.13
N ASP A 208 -3.48 15.66 7.55
CA ASP A 208 -2.87 16.22 6.35
C ASP A 208 -3.76 15.96 5.12
N THR A 209 -4.09 17.04 4.40
CA THR A 209 -4.85 16.98 3.13
C THR A 209 -3.93 17.08 1.92
N MET A 210 -2.73 17.65 2.11
CA MET A 210 -1.62 17.64 1.19
C MET A 210 -0.33 17.48 1.98
N LEU A 211 0.61 16.65 1.49
CA LEU A 211 1.97 16.58 2.01
C LEU A 211 2.96 16.44 0.87
N GLU A 212 3.98 17.29 0.91
CA GLU A 212 5.15 17.21 0.04
C GLU A 212 6.38 16.89 0.89
N ALA A 213 7.20 15.94 0.41
CA ALA A 213 8.46 15.62 1.07
C ALA A 213 9.62 15.60 0.10
N THR A 214 10.80 15.99 0.60
CA THR A 214 12.09 15.80 -0.08
C THR A 214 12.87 14.76 0.70
N LEU A 215 13.29 13.71 0.02
CA LEU A 215 14.01 12.57 0.54
C LEU A 215 15.42 12.56 -0.08
N ARG A 216 16.47 12.54 0.73
CA ARG A 216 17.85 12.41 0.25
C ARG A 216 18.37 11.00 0.55
N PHE A 217 18.96 10.38 -0.44
CA PHE A 217 19.46 9.02 -0.36
C PHE A 217 21.00 8.95 -0.27
N PRO A 218 21.58 7.87 0.26
CA PRO A 218 23.03 7.69 0.36
C PRO A 218 23.76 7.83 -0.97
N SER A 219 23.15 7.39 -2.07
CA SER A 219 23.66 7.56 -3.45
C SER A 219 23.77 9.00 -3.93
N GLY A 220 23.20 9.97 -3.18
CA GLY A 220 23.10 11.37 -3.57
C GLY A 220 21.81 11.70 -4.36
N ILE A 221 20.98 10.71 -4.65
CA ILE A 221 19.67 10.91 -5.28
C ILE A 221 18.79 11.78 -4.37
N VAL A 222 18.10 12.74 -4.98
CA VAL A 222 17.10 13.55 -4.29
C VAL A 222 15.73 13.20 -4.84
N ALA A 223 14.83 12.66 -4.01
CA ALA A 223 13.46 12.42 -4.42
C ALA A 223 12.50 13.47 -3.85
N ARG A 224 11.55 13.91 -4.68
CA ARG A 224 10.42 14.77 -4.28
C ARG A 224 9.14 13.97 -4.42
N THR A 225 8.43 13.81 -3.31
CA THR A 225 7.15 13.09 -3.29
C THR A 225 6.03 14.03 -2.92
N SER A 226 4.84 13.83 -3.50
CA SER A 226 3.64 14.56 -3.06
C SER A 226 2.40 13.69 -3.11
N GLY A 227 1.59 13.80 -2.04
CA GLY A 227 0.22 13.34 -1.94
C GLY A 227 -0.71 14.54 -1.80
N ASP A 228 -1.82 14.57 -2.53
CA ASP A 228 -2.80 15.64 -2.46
C ASP A 228 -4.21 15.08 -2.63
N MET A 229 -5.07 15.26 -1.60
CA MET A 229 -6.46 14.80 -1.65
C MET A 229 -7.46 15.96 -1.56
N ARG A 230 -7.03 17.22 -1.70
CA ARG A 230 -7.92 18.38 -1.68
C ARG A 230 -8.88 18.34 -2.88
N GLU A 231 -10.11 18.79 -2.71
CA GLU A 231 -11.11 18.81 -3.79
C GLU A 231 -10.68 19.58 -5.03
N THR A 232 -9.82 20.59 -4.85
CA THR A 232 -9.30 21.45 -5.92
C THR A 232 -8.15 20.84 -6.70
N THR A 233 -7.58 19.72 -6.23
CA THR A 233 -6.47 19.08 -6.91
C THR A 233 -6.90 18.41 -8.21
N LYS A 234 -5.94 18.15 -9.10
CA LYS A 234 -6.17 17.37 -10.32
C LYS A 234 -5.58 15.98 -10.15
N PHE A 235 -6.27 14.99 -10.66
CA PHE A 235 -5.74 13.62 -10.63
C PHE A 235 -4.36 13.53 -11.26
N LYS A 236 -3.43 12.91 -10.53
CA LYS A 236 -2.09 12.52 -10.97
C LYS A 236 -1.71 11.19 -10.34
N ALA A 237 -1.12 10.30 -11.11
CA ALA A 237 -0.52 9.07 -10.61
C ALA A 237 0.70 8.80 -11.51
N GLU A 238 1.85 9.34 -11.15
CA GLU A 238 3.03 9.34 -12.02
C GLU A 238 4.33 9.48 -11.25
N PHE A 239 5.42 9.00 -11.87
CA PHE A 239 6.76 9.32 -11.42
C PHE A 239 7.71 9.53 -12.60
N GLU A 240 8.77 10.30 -12.35
CA GLU A 240 9.84 10.58 -13.28
C GLU A 240 11.19 10.35 -12.60
N VAL A 241 12.09 9.66 -13.29
CA VAL A 241 13.49 9.44 -12.87
C VAL A 241 14.40 10.16 -13.83
N VAL A 242 15.21 11.10 -13.32
CA VAL A 242 16.11 11.93 -14.11
C VAL A 242 17.56 11.49 -13.88
N GLY A 243 18.22 11.08 -14.94
CA GLY A 243 19.64 10.73 -14.94
C GLY A 243 20.46 11.54 -15.93
N GLU A 244 21.78 11.38 -15.93
CA GLU A 244 22.70 12.15 -16.77
C GLU A 244 22.54 11.88 -18.27
N THR A 245 22.08 10.69 -18.63
CA THR A 245 21.98 10.24 -20.04
C THR A 245 20.56 9.96 -20.51
N GLY A 246 19.58 10.06 -19.60
CA GLY A 246 18.18 9.82 -19.95
C GLY A 246 17.19 10.13 -18.82
N THR A 247 15.92 10.10 -19.20
CA THR A 247 14.78 10.28 -18.30
C THR A 247 13.78 9.18 -18.53
N LEU A 248 13.32 8.56 -17.43
CA LEU A 248 12.22 7.60 -17.40
C LEU A 248 10.99 8.28 -16.81
N SER A 249 9.87 8.24 -17.52
CA SER A 249 8.57 8.71 -16.99
C SER A 249 7.56 7.55 -17.01
N VAL A 250 6.83 7.37 -15.92
CA VAL A 250 5.79 6.35 -15.81
C VAL A 250 4.49 7.00 -15.36
N VAL A 251 3.45 6.81 -16.16
CA VAL A 251 2.09 7.31 -15.89
C VAL A 251 1.20 6.14 -15.50
N ASN A 252 0.38 6.35 -14.49
CA ASN A 252 -0.62 5.43 -13.98
C ASN A 252 -0.09 4.01 -13.63
N PRO A 253 0.90 3.90 -12.73
CA PRO A 253 1.43 2.61 -12.30
C PRO A 253 0.48 1.81 -11.39
N LEU A 254 -0.58 2.44 -10.84
CA LEU A 254 -1.48 1.83 -9.86
C LEU A 254 -2.67 1.10 -10.48
N VAL A 255 -3.23 1.64 -11.55
CA VAL A 255 -4.38 1.05 -12.26
C VAL A 255 -4.09 0.93 -13.76
N PRO A 256 -3.03 0.18 -14.13
CA PRO A 256 -2.51 0.13 -15.50
C PRO A 256 -3.53 -0.43 -16.50
N GLN A 257 -4.53 -1.20 -16.05
CA GLN A 257 -5.64 -1.64 -16.88
C GLN A 257 -6.47 -0.49 -17.49
N ASN A 258 -6.45 0.68 -16.85
CA ASN A 258 -7.16 1.89 -17.33
C ASN A 258 -6.30 2.75 -18.27
N GLY A 259 -5.14 2.25 -18.66
CA GLY A 259 -4.15 2.95 -19.47
C GLY A 259 -2.93 3.34 -18.64
N HIS A 260 -1.77 3.05 -19.18
CA HIS A 260 -0.47 3.39 -18.58
C HIS A 260 0.54 3.69 -19.68
N GLN A 261 1.65 4.29 -19.31
CA GLN A 261 2.75 4.55 -20.22
C GLN A 261 4.08 4.47 -19.49
N ILE A 262 5.06 3.77 -20.09
CA ILE A 262 6.47 3.82 -19.69
C ILE A 262 7.20 4.52 -20.83
N LYS A 263 7.75 5.70 -20.59
CA LYS A 263 8.47 6.49 -21.58
C LYS A 263 9.92 6.63 -21.17
N LEU A 264 10.83 6.15 -22.01
CA LEU A 264 12.27 6.32 -21.85
C LEU A 264 12.78 7.27 -22.92
N ALA A 265 13.35 8.39 -22.51
CA ALA A 265 14.01 9.37 -23.36
C ALA A 265 15.51 9.35 -23.06
N THR A 266 16.34 9.11 -24.09
CA THR A 266 17.81 9.11 -24.03
C THR A 266 18.39 9.95 -25.16
N ARG A 267 19.69 10.09 -25.21
CA ARG A 267 20.37 10.75 -26.35
C ARG A 267 20.14 10.03 -27.69
N SER A 268 19.87 8.72 -27.67
CA SER A 268 19.62 7.92 -28.87
C SER A 268 18.16 8.00 -29.36
N GLY A 269 17.28 8.62 -28.61
CA GLY A 269 15.87 8.79 -28.96
C GLY A 269 14.91 8.55 -27.81
N THR A 270 13.63 8.50 -28.15
CA THR A 270 12.54 8.26 -27.19
C THR A 270 11.81 6.99 -27.55
N SER A 271 11.60 6.11 -26.59
CA SER A 271 10.74 4.93 -26.72
C SER A 271 9.57 5.00 -25.73
N THR A 272 8.47 4.36 -26.11
CA THR A 272 7.29 4.20 -25.26
C THR A 272 6.92 2.73 -25.22
N GLU A 273 6.75 2.21 -24.01
CA GLU A 273 6.34 0.83 -23.78
C GLU A 273 5.00 0.76 -23.06
N LEU A 274 4.21 -0.23 -23.43
CA LEU A 274 3.03 -0.68 -22.69
C LEU A 274 3.29 -2.08 -22.16
N ARG A 275 2.70 -2.42 -21.04
CA ARG A 275 2.77 -3.74 -20.42
C ARG A 275 1.39 -4.35 -20.28
N ASP A 276 1.32 -5.51 -19.67
CA ASP A 276 0.07 -6.20 -19.39
C ASP A 276 -0.94 -5.28 -18.71
N ARG A 277 -2.21 -5.47 -19.04
CA ARG A 277 -3.36 -4.73 -18.51
C ARG A 277 -4.19 -5.54 -17.51
N ARG A 278 -3.68 -6.71 -17.07
CA ARG A 278 -4.27 -7.40 -15.91
C ARG A 278 -4.20 -6.49 -14.69
N PRO A 279 -5.25 -6.40 -13.87
CA PRO A 279 -5.22 -5.59 -12.65
C PRO A 279 -4.08 -5.97 -11.70
N THR A 280 -3.46 -4.98 -11.10
CA THR A 280 -2.32 -5.14 -10.18
C THR A 280 -2.60 -6.07 -8.99
N TYR A 281 -3.84 -6.12 -8.54
CA TYR A 281 -4.27 -7.01 -7.46
C TYR A 281 -4.20 -8.51 -7.81
N GLY A 282 -4.33 -8.86 -9.07
CA GLY A 282 -4.11 -10.23 -9.51
C GLY A 282 -2.67 -10.68 -9.33
N TYR A 283 -1.72 -9.82 -9.67
CA TYR A 283 -0.28 -10.07 -9.45
C TYR A 283 0.08 -10.12 -7.96
N GLN A 284 -0.55 -9.27 -7.15
CA GLN A 284 -0.38 -9.32 -5.69
C GLN A 284 -0.86 -10.65 -5.12
N LEU A 285 -2.02 -11.13 -5.56
CA LEU A 285 -2.56 -12.41 -5.10
C LEU A 285 -1.64 -13.57 -5.53
N ASP A 286 -1.15 -13.58 -6.77
CA ASP A 286 -0.19 -14.59 -7.23
C ASP A 286 1.07 -14.65 -6.35
N ALA A 287 1.63 -13.47 -6.02
CA ALA A 287 2.80 -13.37 -5.15
C ALA A 287 2.51 -13.84 -3.72
N PHE A 288 1.35 -13.48 -3.16
CA PHE A 288 0.93 -13.94 -1.84
C PHE A 288 0.79 -15.47 -1.80
N ILE A 289 0.14 -16.06 -2.81
CA ILE A 289 -0.01 -17.51 -2.91
C ILE A 289 1.36 -18.19 -3.02
N ALA A 290 2.25 -17.68 -3.87
CA ALA A 290 3.59 -18.23 -4.02
C ALA A 290 4.39 -18.17 -2.71
N ALA A 291 4.29 -17.07 -1.96
CA ALA A 291 4.93 -16.94 -0.65
C ALA A 291 4.41 -17.97 0.35
N VAL A 292 3.09 -18.17 0.40
CA VAL A 292 2.46 -19.15 1.33
C VAL A 292 2.78 -20.59 0.93
N GLU A 293 2.73 -20.93 -0.36
CA GLU A 293 2.88 -22.32 -0.84
C GLU A 293 4.35 -22.75 -0.97
N THR A 294 5.25 -21.84 -1.31
CA THR A 294 6.64 -22.19 -1.64
C THR A 294 7.70 -21.44 -0.84
N GLY A 295 7.32 -20.47 -0.02
CA GLY A 295 8.25 -19.58 0.66
C GLY A 295 8.92 -18.56 -0.28
N ALA A 296 8.31 -18.25 -1.43
CA ALA A 296 8.82 -17.26 -2.35
C ALA A 296 8.94 -15.88 -1.66
N PRO A 297 10.03 -15.12 -1.91
CA PRO A 297 10.22 -13.83 -1.27
C PRO A 297 9.18 -12.81 -1.73
N LEU A 298 8.76 -11.94 -0.82
CA LEU A 298 7.86 -10.83 -1.10
C LEU A 298 8.64 -9.52 -1.20
N PHE A 299 8.23 -8.65 -2.11
CA PHE A 299 8.74 -7.28 -2.20
C PHE A 299 8.15 -6.34 -1.14
N THR A 300 7.02 -6.73 -0.56
CA THR A 300 6.25 -5.95 0.44
C THR A 300 5.97 -6.83 1.65
N ASP A 301 7.03 -7.48 2.15
CA ASP A 301 6.97 -8.23 3.41
C ASP A 301 6.88 -7.29 4.62
N ALA A 302 6.78 -7.87 5.80
CA ALA A 302 6.68 -7.11 7.03
C ALA A 302 7.91 -6.22 7.31
N ASP A 303 9.11 -6.64 6.88
CA ASP A 303 10.34 -5.84 7.06
C ASP A 303 10.36 -4.62 6.13
N ASP A 304 9.91 -4.75 4.87
CA ASP A 304 9.72 -3.62 3.96
C ASP A 304 8.64 -2.67 4.48
N ALA A 305 7.55 -3.20 5.03
CA ALA A 305 6.48 -2.41 5.64
C ALA A 305 6.98 -1.57 6.83
N VAL A 306 7.84 -2.13 7.69
CA VAL A 306 8.48 -1.37 8.78
C VAL A 306 9.33 -0.22 8.22
N LYS A 307 10.13 -0.46 7.18
CA LYS A 307 10.95 0.59 6.54
C LYS A 307 10.05 1.67 5.94
N GLN A 308 8.98 1.28 5.26
CA GLN A 308 7.99 2.20 4.70
C GLN A 308 7.39 3.11 5.78
N MET A 309 6.92 2.53 6.88
CA MET A 309 6.34 3.28 7.99
C MET A 309 7.34 4.21 8.68
N ARG A 310 8.61 3.81 8.79
CA ARG A 310 9.68 4.70 9.30
C ARG A 310 9.86 5.95 8.47
N VAL A 311 9.75 5.85 7.14
CA VAL A 311 9.84 7.03 6.25
C VAL A 311 8.59 7.90 6.40
N ILE A 312 7.40 7.32 6.48
CA ILE A 312 6.14 8.05 6.73
C ILE A 312 6.21 8.81 8.07
N ASP A 313 6.65 8.15 9.14
CA ASP A 313 6.84 8.79 10.45
C ASP A 313 7.80 9.99 10.39
N ARG A 314 8.89 9.85 9.63
CA ARG A 314 9.84 10.97 9.42
C ARG A 314 9.21 12.12 8.63
N CYS A 315 8.36 11.83 7.64
CA CYS A 315 7.62 12.86 6.91
C CYS A 315 6.68 13.63 7.84
N TYR A 316 5.93 12.95 8.70
CA TYR A 316 5.06 13.60 9.68
C TYR A 316 5.85 14.47 10.67
N ARG A 317 6.93 13.94 11.25
CA ARG A 317 7.79 14.73 12.16
C ARG A 317 8.38 15.95 11.47
N ALA A 318 8.87 15.80 10.23
CA ALA A 318 9.44 16.89 9.46
C ALA A 318 8.41 17.97 9.09
N ALA A 319 7.13 17.59 8.95
CA ALA A 319 6.02 18.52 8.73
C ALA A 319 5.43 19.10 10.03
N GLY A 320 5.98 18.76 11.20
CA GLY A 320 5.48 19.23 12.50
C GLY A 320 4.14 18.59 12.90
N LEU A 321 3.81 17.41 12.37
CA LEU A 321 2.56 16.71 12.65
C LEU A 321 2.80 15.53 13.61
N PRO A 322 1.81 15.22 14.47
CA PRO A 322 1.87 14.03 15.32
C PRO A 322 1.82 12.75 14.48
N LEU A 323 2.46 11.70 14.99
CA LEU A 323 2.36 10.38 14.38
C LEU A 323 0.95 9.83 14.54
N ARG A 324 0.52 9.03 13.59
CA ARG A 324 -0.75 8.30 13.74
C ARG A 324 -0.63 7.28 14.86
N GLY A 325 -1.72 7.06 15.60
CA GLY A 325 -1.73 6.17 16.77
C GLY A 325 -1.03 6.73 18.01
N ASP A 326 -0.62 8.00 18.01
CA ASP A 326 -0.10 8.66 19.20
C ASP A 326 -1.26 8.96 20.18
N PRO A 327 -1.28 8.34 21.38
CA PRO A 327 -2.38 8.52 22.35
C PRO A 327 -2.40 9.92 23.00
N ASP A 328 -1.29 10.66 22.90
CA ASP A 328 -1.14 11.97 23.55
C ASP A 328 -1.41 13.13 22.56
N ALA A 329 -1.60 12.88 21.28
CA ALA A 329 -1.82 13.93 20.29
C ALA A 329 -3.12 14.72 20.49
N ASP A 330 -4.10 14.14 21.18
CA ASP A 330 -5.42 14.76 21.46
C ASP A 330 -5.48 15.42 22.87
N ARG A 331 -4.37 15.46 23.61
CA ARG A 331 -4.24 16.12 24.91
C ARG A 331 -3.62 17.51 24.74
#